data_a42cc6bee1189deb027c84ee97262c86
#
_entry.id   a42cc6bee1189deb027c84ee97262c86
#
_cell.length_a   1.000
_cell.length_b   1.000
_cell.length_c   1.000
_cell.angle_alpha   90.00
_cell.angle_beta   90.00
_cell.angle_gamma   90.00
#
_symmetry.space_group_name_H-M   'P 1'
#
loop_
_entity.id
_entity.type
_entity.pdbx_description
1 polymer ?
#
loop_
_entity_poly.entity_id
_entity_poly.type
_entity_poly.pdbx_seq_one_letter_code
_entity_poly.pdbx_strand_id
1 'polypeptide(L)'
;MFVSIRSALLILAAASASSVAPAQVGPVSSSEPLIPVTTASMPKIVVPEPTTELTYTPDVEVPAETNIDADAEVTASQVLKPTGDLSSLVAQLRGSDPGSRELECLAVGIYFESKSEPLSGQLAVGEVIANRANSKGRFPSTYCGVLFQRGQFSFIRGKSLPSVPRASKQWQTAVAIAKIVDQDLKDSAVGNALFFHAKHVSPRWRLKRVASVGNHVFYR
;
A
#
# COMPACT_ATOMS: atom_id res chain seq x y z
N MET A 1 -28.96 23.90 -55.38
CA MET A 1 -27.81 23.23 -56.03
C MET A 1 -26.91 22.67 -54.96
N PHE A 2 -27.00 21.35 -54.70
CA PHE A 2 -26.18 20.65 -53.73
C PHE A 2 -25.06 19.94 -54.43
N VAL A 3 -23.81 20.28 -54.17
CA VAL A 3 -22.62 19.55 -54.64
C VAL A 3 -22.11 18.68 -53.50
N SER A 4 -22.25 17.38 -53.66
CA SER A 4 -21.81 16.34 -52.75
C SER A 4 -20.42 15.89 -53.20
N ILE A 5 -19.36 16.20 -52.43
CA ILE A 5 -18.02 15.70 -52.69
C ILE A 5 -17.78 14.49 -51.79
N ARG A 6 -17.78 13.30 -52.39
CA ARG A 6 -17.36 12.04 -51.74
C ARG A 6 -15.86 11.88 -51.94
N SER A 7 -15.09 12.08 -50.89
CA SER A 7 -13.65 11.78 -50.84
C SER A 7 -13.46 10.31 -50.43
N ALA A 8 -12.96 9.52 -51.35
CA ALA A 8 -12.56 8.14 -51.10
C ALA A 8 -11.18 8.14 -50.40
N LEU A 9 -11.12 7.53 -49.21
CA LEU A 9 -9.89 7.32 -48.48
C LEU A 9 -9.30 5.96 -48.87
N LEU A 10 -8.18 5.97 -49.60
CA LEU A 10 -7.39 4.78 -49.91
C LEU A 10 -6.55 4.44 -48.66
N ILE A 11 -6.83 3.30 -48.02
CA ILE A 11 -6.06 2.74 -46.94
C ILE A 11 -4.93 1.89 -47.54
N LEU A 12 -3.70 2.35 -47.45
CA LEU A 12 -2.49 1.60 -47.79
C LEU A 12 -2.08 0.78 -46.56
N ALA A 13 -2.31 -0.53 -46.55
CA ALA A 13 -1.83 -1.45 -45.54
C ALA A 13 -0.37 -1.84 -45.87
N ALA A 14 0.60 -1.33 -45.09
CA ALA A 14 1.97 -1.81 -45.12
C ALA A 14 2.12 -2.98 -44.13
N ALA A 15 2.24 -4.19 -44.66
CA ALA A 15 2.58 -5.39 -43.90
C ALA A 15 4.11 -5.42 -43.69
N SER A 16 4.56 -5.14 -42.47
CA SER A 16 5.94 -5.38 -42.04
C SER A 16 6.04 -6.80 -41.44
N ALA A 17 6.65 -7.70 -42.20
CA ALA A 17 7.01 -9.03 -41.75
C ALA A 17 8.26 -8.95 -40.86
N SER A 18 8.10 -9.11 -39.55
CA SER A 18 9.22 -9.30 -38.62
C SER A 18 9.61 -10.78 -38.61
N SER A 19 10.74 -11.11 -39.20
CA SER A 19 11.38 -12.43 -39.12
C SER A 19 12.03 -12.61 -37.74
N VAL A 20 11.41 -13.43 -36.89
CA VAL A 20 11.99 -13.91 -35.64
C VAL A 20 12.88 -15.11 -35.96
N ALA A 21 14.19 -14.98 -35.79
CA ALA A 21 15.14 -16.08 -35.86
C ALA A 21 15.00 -16.98 -34.61
N PRO A 22 14.93 -18.31 -34.77
CA PRO A 22 14.93 -19.20 -33.61
C PRO A 22 16.31 -19.26 -32.98
N ALA A 23 16.41 -18.98 -31.68
CA ALA A 23 17.61 -19.22 -30.90
C ALA A 23 17.85 -20.74 -30.77
N GLN A 24 18.97 -21.22 -31.28
CA GLN A 24 19.43 -22.59 -31.08
C GLN A 24 19.91 -22.73 -29.63
N VAL A 25 19.22 -23.57 -28.84
CA VAL A 25 19.64 -24.03 -27.55
C VAL A 25 20.62 -25.18 -27.74
N GLY A 26 21.91 -24.97 -27.51
CA GLY A 26 22.91 -26.01 -27.44
C GLY A 26 22.75 -26.85 -26.16
N PRO A 27 23.10 -28.14 -26.18
CA PRO A 27 23.00 -28.99 -25.00
C PRO A 27 24.05 -28.56 -23.96
N VAL A 28 23.59 -28.09 -22.81
CA VAL A 28 24.42 -27.87 -21.61
C VAL A 28 24.61 -29.23 -20.92
N SER A 29 25.84 -29.74 -20.98
CA SER A 29 26.26 -30.90 -20.22
C SER A 29 26.36 -30.51 -18.75
N SER A 30 25.38 -30.87 -17.95
CA SER A 30 25.40 -30.73 -16.49
C SER A 30 26.16 -31.86 -15.87
N SER A 31 27.42 -31.63 -15.47
CA SER A 31 28.13 -32.46 -14.50
C SER A 31 27.90 -31.80 -13.12
N GLU A 32 26.91 -32.27 -12.37
CA GLU A 32 26.74 -31.96 -10.96
C GLU A 32 27.78 -32.77 -10.13
N PRO A 33 28.51 -32.11 -9.23
CA PRO A 33 29.24 -32.81 -8.19
C PRO A 33 28.29 -33.24 -7.07
N LEU A 34 28.16 -34.53 -6.84
CA LEU A 34 27.46 -35.11 -5.69
C LEU A 34 28.10 -34.66 -4.38
N ILE A 35 27.39 -33.83 -3.61
CA ILE A 35 27.76 -33.51 -2.24
C ILE A 35 27.18 -34.59 -1.34
N PRO A 36 27.96 -35.26 -0.48
CA PRO A 36 27.42 -36.25 0.44
C PRO A 36 26.54 -35.59 1.50
N VAL A 37 25.30 -36.06 1.60
CA VAL A 37 24.37 -35.68 2.67
C VAL A 37 24.86 -36.34 3.96
N THR A 38 25.46 -35.50 4.82
CA THR A 38 25.74 -35.92 6.21
C THR A 38 24.45 -35.74 7.01
N THR A 39 23.84 -36.85 7.39
CA THR A 39 22.73 -36.93 8.32
C THR A 39 23.21 -36.45 9.71
N ALA A 40 23.01 -35.19 10.04
CA ALA A 40 23.20 -34.72 11.40
C ALA A 40 21.99 -35.12 12.24
N SER A 41 22.23 -36.04 13.18
CA SER A 41 21.28 -36.45 14.21
C SER A 41 20.90 -35.28 15.08
N MET A 42 19.60 -34.97 15.14
CA MET A 42 19.07 -33.93 16.04
C MET A 42 19.16 -34.37 17.50
N PRO A 43 19.66 -33.56 18.41
CA PRO A 43 19.60 -33.84 19.84
C PRO A 43 18.14 -33.76 20.33
N LYS A 44 17.72 -34.82 21.01
CA LYS A 44 16.44 -34.95 21.68
C LYS A 44 16.38 -33.92 22.85
N ILE A 45 15.55 -32.90 22.71
CA ILE A 45 15.28 -31.94 23.78
C ILE A 45 14.35 -32.63 24.77
N VAL A 46 14.90 -32.92 25.95
CA VAL A 46 14.12 -33.36 27.12
C VAL A 46 13.51 -32.10 27.75
N VAL A 47 12.20 -31.98 27.71
CA VAL A 47 11.44 -30.94 28.42
C VAL A 47 11.26 -31.41 29.86
N PRO A 48 11.72 -30.70 30.89
CA PRO A 48 11.35 -31.02 32.27
C PRO A 48 9.94 -30.53 32.53
N GLU A 49 9.08 -31.41 33.04
CA GLU A 49 7.78 -31.07 33.63
C GLU A 49 8.00 -30.22 34.90
N PRO A 50 7.33 -29.10 35.07
CA PRO A 50 7.26 -28.44 36.36
C PRO A 50 6.09 -29.01 37.17
N THR A 51 6.39 -29.93 38.06
CA THR A 51 5.52 -30.24 39.19
C THR A 51 5.75 -29.18 40.26
N THR A 52 4.80 -28.27 40.41
CA THR A 52 4.70 -27.48 41.64
C THR A 52 3.24 -27.37 42.02
N GLU A 53 2.87 -28.22 42.95
CA GLU A 53 1.66 -28.21 43.70
C GLU A 53 1.69 -26.98 44.63
N LEU A 54 0.84 -25.98 44.34
CA LEU A 54 0.63 -24.83 45.24
C LEU A 54 -0.52 -25.14 46.14
N THR A 55 -0.18 -25.47 47.37
CA THR A 55 -1.11 -25.63 48.51
C THR A 55 -1.70 -24.26 48.82
N TYR A 56 -3.04 -24.15 48.64
CA TYR A 56 -3.84 -23.01 49.07
C TYR A 56 -4.09 -23.10 50.57
N THR A 57 -3.64 -22.13 51.34
CA THR A 57 -4.10 -21.91 52.73
C THR A 57 -5.07 -20.72 52.76
N PRO A 58 -6.30 -20.89 53.19
CA PRO A 58 -7.18 -19.77 53.45
C PRO A 58 -7.06 -19.35 54.91
N ASP A 59 -6.59 -18.10 55.14
CA ASP A 59 -6.95 -17.27 56.30
C ASP A 59 -6.23 -15.92 56.20
N VAL A 60 -6.96 -14.91 55.76
CA VAL A 60 -6.75 -13.54 56.24
C VAL A 60 -8.12 -12.86 56.28
N GLU A 61 -8.52 -12.50 57.47
CA GLU A 61 -9.69 -11.70 57.80
C GLU A 61 -9.75 -10.38 57.03
N VAL A 62 -10.95 -10.06 56.55
CA VAL A 62 -11.32 -8.79 55.97
C VAL A 62 -11.62 -7.80 57.08
N PRO A 63 -10.96 -6.66 57.18
CA PRO A 63 -11.48 -5.51 57.94
C PRO A 63 -12.46 -4.74 57.04
N ALA A 64 -13.57 -4.39 57.66
CA ALA A 64 -14.71 -3.69 57.07
C ALA A 64 -14.38 -2.25 56.62
N GLU A 65 -15.06 -1.94 55.48
CA GLU A 65 -15.62 -0.64 55.12
C GLU A 65 -14.79 0.64 55.35
N THR A 66 -14.21 1.11 54.26
CA THR A 66 -14.04 2.56 54.06
C THR A 66 -14.76 2.93 52.78
N ASN A 67 -15.82 3.74 52.90
CA ASN A 67 -16.53 4.41 51.83
C ASN A 67 -15.49 5.22 51.01
N ILE A 68 -15.27 4.78 49.76
CA ILE A 68 -14.60 5.59 48.74
C ILE A 68 -15.70 6.05 47.82
N ASP A 69 -15.97 7.36 47.84
CA ASP A 69 -16.89 8.04 46.97
C ASP A 69 -16.64 7.63 45.50
N ALA A 70 -17.69 7.07 44.91
CA ALA A 70 -17.73 6.74 43.50
C ALA A 70 -17.94 8.02 42.70
N ASP A 71 -16.87 8.74 42.37
CA ASP A 71 -16.80 9.70 41.28
C ASP A 71 -15.36 9.74 40.72
N ALA A 72 -14.86 8.59 40.32
CA ALA A 72 -13.79 8.55 39.36
C ALA A 72 -14.44 8.33 38.00
N GLU A 73 -14.88 9.43 37.39
CA GLU A 73 -15.15 9.55 35.97
C GLU A 73 -13.98 8.89 35.22
N VAL A 74 -14.24 7.72 34.64
CA VAL A 74 -13.29 7.04 33.75
C VAL A 74 -13.11 7.97 32.57
N THR A 75 -12.13 8.87 32.69
CA THR A 75 -11.70 9.72 31.60
C THR A 75 -11.33 8.81 30.46
N ALA A 76 -12.22 8.73 29.47
CA ALA A 76 -11.96 8.04 28.21
C ALA A 76 -10.57 8.49 27.76
N SER A 77 -9.65 7.54 27.70
CA SER A 77 -8.27 7.78 27.28
C SER A 77 -8.34 8.50 25.94
N GLN A 78 -8.15 9.81 25.96
CA GLN A 78 -8.08 10.59 24.74
C GLN A 78 -6.86 10.09 24.00
N VAL A 79 -7.09 9.25 23.00
CA VAL A 79 -6.03 8.83 22.06
C VAL A 79 -5.56 10.12 21.37
N LEU A 80 -4.46 10.66 21.88
CA LEU A 80 -3.87 11.87 21.31
C LEU A 80 -3.59 11.63 19.83
N LYS A 81 -4.24 12.42 18.97
CA LYS A 81 -4.03 12.36 17.52
C LYS A 81 -2.55 12.66 17.25
N PRO A 82 -1.84 11.80 16.49
CA PRO A 82 -0.44 12.06 16.15
C PRO A 82 -0.27 13.43 15.51
N THR A 83 0.74 14.19 15.92
CA THR A 83 1.02 15.53 15.42
C THR A 83 2.49 15.68 15.04
N GLY A 84 2.80 16.64 14.17
CA GLY A 84 4.16 16.96 13.79
C GLY A 84 4.35 17.15 12.28
N ASP A 85 5.62 17.19 11.87
CA ASP A 85 5.96 17.16 10.46
C ASP A 85 5.74 15.76 9.86
N LEU A 86 5.78 15.66 8.53
CA LEU A 86 5.49 14.41 7.82
C LEU A 86 6.45 13.28 8.22
N SER A 87 7.73 13.57 8.46
CA SER A 87 8.71 12.54 8.82
C SER A 87 8.46 12.00 10.24
N SER A 88 8.09 12.85 11.16
CA SER A 88 7.69 12.48 12.52
C SER A 88 6.42 11.65 12.55
N LEU A 89 5.40 12.05 11.79
CA LEU A 89 4.15 11.28 11.63
C LEU A 89 4.41 9.88 11.04
N VAL A 90 5.23 9.81 9.99
CA VAL A 90 5.61 8.53 9.40
C VAL A 90 6.37 7.65 10.40
N ALA A 91 7.27 8.22 11.19
CA ALA A 91 8.01 7.47 12.22
C ALA A 91 7.08 6.89 13.30
N GLN A 92 6.09 7.68 13.76
CA GLN A 92 5.11 7.28 14.77
C GLN A 92 4.14 6.19 14.26
N LEU A 93 3.71 6.27 13.00
CA LEU A 93 2.68 5.40 12.44
C LEU A 93 3.23 4.20 11.66
N ARG A 94 4.56 4.10 11.54
CA ARG A 94 5.20 3.00 10.80
C ARG A 94 4.88 1.65 11.40
N GLY A 95 4.43 0.71 10.57
CA GLY A 95 4.12 -0.65 10.98
C GLY A 95 3.82 -1.55 9.78
N SER A 96 3.83 -2.86 9.98
CA SER A 96 3.57 -3.85 8.93
C SER A 96 2.08 -4.08 8.67
N ASP A 97 1.24 -3.74 9.67
CA ASP A 97 -0.21 -3.96 9.64
C ASP A 97 -0.96 -2.66 9.32
N PRO A 98 -1.71 -2.62 8.22
CA PRO A 98 -2.57 -1.49 7.88
C PRO A 98 -3.75 -1.29 8.84
N GLY A 99 -4.24 -2.35 9.47
CA GLY A 99 -5.39 -2.34 10.39
C GLY A 99 -6.73 -2.64 9.72
N SER A 100 -6.92 -2.30 8.46
CA SER A 100 -8.14 -2.62 7.70
C SER A 100 -7.85 -2.98 6.25
N ARG A 101 -8.83 -3.62 5.58
CA ARG A 101 -8.73 -3.95 4.15
C ARG A 101 -8.67 -2.70 3.28
N GLU A 102 -9.40 -1.67 3.60
CA GLU A 102 -9.39 -0.40 2.86
C GLU A 102 -8.02 0.29 2.99
N LEU A 103 -7.46 0.36 4.20
CA LEU A 103 -6.12 0.88 4.41
C LEU A 103 -5.04 0.02 3.74
N GLU A 104 -5.23 -1.30 3.67
CA GLU A 104 -4.34 -2.18 2.91
C GLU A 104 -4.37 -1.84 1.41
N CYS A 105 -5.54 -1.62 0.83
CA CYS A 105 -5.67 -1.17 -0.55
C CYS A 105 -4.95 0.17 -0.77
N LEU A 106 -5.18 1.16 0.07
CA LEU A 106 -4.51 2.46 -0.03
C LEU A 106 -2.98 2.32 0.07
N ALA A 107 -2.48 1.56 1.07
CA ALA A 107 -1.05 1.31 1.25
C ALA A 107 -0.43 0.56 0.05
N VAL A 108 -1.13 -0.41 -0.54
CA VAL A 108 -0.69 -1.11 -1.76
C VAL A 108 -0.58 -0.13 -2.92
N GLY A 109 -1.56 0.74 -3.12
CA GLY A 109 -1.51 1.79 -4.15
C GLY A 109 -0.30 2.69 -3.98
N ILE A 110 -0.09 3.24 -2.77
CA ILE A 110 1.07 4.08 -2.44
C ILE A 110 2.38 3.33 -2.66
N TYR A 111 2.46 2.07 -2.20
CA TYR A 111 3.66 1.27 -2.34
C TYR A 111 4.07 1.05 -3.79
N PHE A 112 3.17 0.59 -4.64
CA PHE A 112 3.50 0.28 -6.03
C PHE A 112 3.73 1.52 -6.89
N GLU A 113 3.00 2.59 -6.63
CA GLU A 113 3.12 3.83 -7.41
C GLU A 113 4.28 4.72 -6.96
N SER A 114 4.67 4.68 -5.68
CA SER A 114 5.55 5.74 -5.15
C SER A 114 6.56 5.31 -4.08
N LYS A 115 6.82 4.01 -3.87
CA LYS A 115 7.76 3.53 -2.82
C LYS A 115 9.19 4.10 -2.89
N SER A 116 9.61 4.59 -4.05
CA SER A 116 10.92 5.22 -4.29
C SER A 116 10.88 6.76 -4.27
N GLU A 117 9.68 7.33 -4.11
CA GLU A 117 9.51 8.77 -4.02
C GLU A 117 9.87 9.31 -2.62
N PRO A 118 10.20 10.61 -2.49
CA PRO A 118 10.20 11.29 -1.20
C PRO A 118 8.86 11.14 -0.47
N LEU A 119 8.85 11.27 0.86
CA LEU A 119 7.61 11.14 1.66
C LEU A 119 6.47 12.05 1.15
N SER A 120 6.80 13.27 0.74
CA SER A 120 5.83 14.20 0.14
C SER A 120 5.23 13.69 -1.17
N GLY A 121 6.00 12.96 -1.98
CA GLY A 121 5.52 12.32 -3.21
C GLY A 121 4.61 11.13 -2.91
N GLN A 122 4.96 10.34 -1.89
CA GLN A 122 4.11 9.23 -1.43
C GLN A 122 2.79 9.74 -0.85
N LEU A 123 2.83 10.81 -0.05
CA LEU A 123 1.64 11.48 0.48
C LEU A 123 0.74 11.97 -0.66
N ALA A 124 1.32 12.64 -1.65
CA ALA A 124 0.61 13.17 -2.82
C ALA A 124 -0.11 12.08 -3.63
N VAL A 125 0.52 10.91 -3.82
CA VAL A 125 -0.12 9.77 -4.50
C VAL A 125 -1.25 9.20 -3.65
N GLY A 126 -1.06 9.06 -2.34
CA GLY A 126 -2.12 8.64 -1.42
C GLY A 126 -3.33 9.55 -1.44
N GLU A 127 -3.11 10.86 -1.43
CA GLU A 127 -4.16 11.90 -1.54
C GLU A 127 -4.97 11.75 -2.84
N VAL A 128 -4.33 11.48 -3.98
CA VAL A 128 -5.09 11.27 -5.23
C VAL A 128 -6.02 10.07 -5.12
N ILE A 129 -5.59 8.96 -4.50
CA ILE A 129 -6.44 7.78 -4.30
C ILE A 129 -7.61 8.13 -3.38
N ALA A 130 -7.36 8.84 -2.28
CA ALA A 130 -8.39 9.29 -1.35
C ALA A 130 -9.37 10.28 -2.01
N ASN A 131 -8.87 11.26 -2.76
CA ASN A 131 -9.69 12.20 -3.52
C ASN A 131 -10.61 11.50 -4.53
N ARG A 132 -10.11 10.46 -5.19
CA ARG A 132 -10.94 9.65 -6.09
C ARG A 132 -12.07 8.96 -5.32
N ALA A 133 -11.77 8.31 -4.20
CA ALA A 133 -12.79 7.68 -3.36
C ALA A 133 -13.85 8.68 -2.87
N ASN A 134 -13.45 9.91 -2.57
CA ASN A 134 -14.32 10.99 -2.10
C ASN A 134 -14.99 11.80 -3.23
N SER A 135 -14.86 11.43 -4.50
CA SER A 135 -15.25 12.23 -5.67
C SER A 135 -16.75 12.23 -6.02
N LYS A 136 -17.62 11.79 -5.10
CA LYS A 136 -19.09 11.81 -5.27
C LYS A 136 -19.57 11.17 -6.58
N GLY A 137 -19.15 9.93 -6.83
CA GLY A 137 -19.61 9.13 -7.96
C GLY A 137 -18.77 9.21 -9.25
N ARG A 138 -17.76 10.07 -9.32
CA ARG A 138 -16.83 10.10 -10.45
C ARG A 138 -15.89 8.87 -10.47
N PHE A 139 -15.56 8.36 -9.31
CA PHE A 139 -14.79 7.14 -9.07
C PHE A 139 -15.53 6.27 -8.03
N PRO A 140 -15.15 4.99 -7.85
CA PRO A 140 -15.64 4.19 -6.74
C PRO A 140 -15.40 4.85 -5.39
N SER A 141 -16.33 4.68 -4.44
CA SER A 141 -16.35 5.39 -3.16
C SER A 141 -15.48 4.74 -2.07
N THR A 142 -14.62 3.78 -2.39
CA THR A 142 -13.70 3.13 -1.45
C THR A 142 -12.29 3.04 -2.04
N TYR A 143 -11.27 2.94 -1.22
CA TYR A 143 -9.88 2.81 -1.69
C TYR A 143 -9.69 1.53 -2.51
N CYS A 144 -10.24 0.42 -2.03
CA CYS A 144 -10.22 -0.84 -2.78
C CYS A 144 -10.96 -0.71 -4.12
N GLY A 145 -12.12 -0.06 -4.13
CA GLY A 145 -12.86 0.22 -5.35
C GLY A 145 -12.05 1.01 -6.37
N VAL A 146 -11.38 2.08 -5.93
CA VAL A 146 -10.48 2.89 -6.79
C VAL A 146 -9.31 2.04 -7.30
N LEU A 147 -8.71 1.22 -6.43
CA LEU A 147 -7.55 0.42 -6.78
C LEU A 147 -7.88 -0.67 -7.81
N PHE A 148 -9.05 -1.31 -7.68
CA PHE A 148 -9.51 -2.37 -8.57
C PHE A 148 -10.17 -1.87 -9.86
N GLN A 149 -10.22 -0.57 -10.13
CA GLN A 149 -10.68 -0.07 -11.42
C GLN A 149 -9.85 -0.64 -12.56
N ARG A 150 -10.53 -1.25 -13.52
CA ARG A 150 -9.88 -1.90 -14.66
C ARG A 150 -8.98 -0.92 -15.44
N GLY A 151 -7.72 -1.31 -15.63
CA GLY A 151 -6.74 -0.52 -16.40
C GLY A 151 -6.20 0.73 -15.70
N GLN A 152 -6.60 1.00 -14.46
CA GLN A 152 -6.13 2.18 -13.72
C GLN A 152 -4.73 1.96 -13.12
N PHE A 153 -4.48 0.76 -12.59
CA PHE A 153 -3.20 0.41 -11.96
C PHE A 153 -2.63 -0.87 -12.59
N SER A 154 -1.45 -0.78 -13.19
CA SER A 154 -0.85 -1.89 -13.97
C SER A 154 -0.44 -3.09 -13.12
N PHE A 155 -0.18 -2.88 -11.82
CA PHE A 155 0.19 -3.92 -10.88
C PHE A 155 -1.02 -4.73 -10.38
N ILE A 156 -2.25 -4.26 -10.60
CA ILE A 156 -3.48 -5.01 -10.26
C ILE A 156 -3.81 -5.99 -11.39
N ARG A 157 -3.80 -7.28 -11.05
CA ARG A 157 -4.20 -8.36 -11.95
C ARG A 157 -5.35 -9.14 -11.33
N GLY A 158 -6.52 -9.08 -11.95
CA GLY A 158 -7.74 -9.75 -11.46
C GLY A 158 -8.37 -9.02 -10.26
N LYS A 159 -8.79 -9.77 -9.24
CA LYS A 159 -9.56 -9.27 -8.08
C LYS A 159 -8.80 -9.37 -6.75
N SER A 160 -7.49 -9.60 -6.76
CA SER A 160 -6.67 -9.74 -5.57
C SER A 160 -5.55 -8.71 -5.54
N LEU A 161 -5.16 -8.31 -4.34
CA LEU A 161 -3.98 -7.45 -4.16
C LEU A 161 -2.71 -8.26 -4.45
N PRO A 162 -1.70 -7.62 -5.06
CA PRO A 162 -0.40 -8.24 -5.23
C PRO A 162 0.30 -8.43 -3.89
N SER A 163 1.18 -9.42 -3.82
CA SER A 163 2.03 -9.65 -2.65
C SER A 163 2.99 -8.49 -2.42
N VAL A 164 3.20 -8.14 -1.15
CA VAL A 164 4.13 -7.09 -0.71
C VAL A 164 5.07 -7.62 0.38
N PRO A 165 6.32 -7.16 0.43
CA PRO A 165 7.27 -7.54 1.49
C PRO A 165 6.94 -6.77 2.78
N ARG A 166 6.04 -7.28 3.60
CA ARG A 166 5.48 -6.60 4.80
C ARG A 166 6.53 -6.15 5.81
N ALA A 167 7.68 -6.85 5.90
CA ALA A 167 8.79 -6.48 6.77
C ALA A 167 9.66 -5.34 6.20
N SER A 168 9.48 -4.94 4.93
CA SER A 168 10.30 -3.91 4.32
C SER A 168 9.97 -2.52 4.85
N LYS A 169 11.00 -1.67 4.96
CA LYS A 169 10.84 -0.27 5.34
C LYS A 169 9.89 0.49 4.38
N GLN A 170 9.96 0.18 3.09
CA GLN A 170 9.10 0.80 2.07
C GLN A 170 7.63 0.47 2.29
N TRP A 171 7.31 -0.80 2.60
CA TRP A 171 5.94 -1.18 2.93
C TRP A 171 5.45 -0.49 4.19
N GLN A 172 6.24 -0.55 5.26
CA GLN A 172 5.89 0.09 6.53
C GLN A 172 5.71 1.61 6.41
N THR A 173 6.49 2.25 5.52
CA THR A 173 6.31 3.67 5.19
C THR A 173 5.00 3.90 4.43
N ALA A 174 4.67 3.06 3.44
CA ALA A 174 3.42 3.16 2.70
C ALA A 174 2.19 2.97 3.62
N VAL A 175 2.27 2.07 4.61
CA VAL A 175 1.24 1.89 5.66
C VAL A 175 1.10 3.15 6.50
N ALA A 176 2.21 3.76 6.93
CA ALA A 176 2.17 5.01 7.69
C ALA A 176 1.53 6.15 6.88
N ILE A 177 1.94 6.32 5.63
CA ILE A 177 1.35 7.33 4.72
C ILE A 177 -0.15 7.06 4.51
N ALA A 178 -0.57 5.81 4.33
CA ALA A 178 -1.99 5.47 4.19
C ALA A 178 -2.80 5.89 5.44
N LYS A 179 -2.28 5.66 6.64
CA LYS A 179 -2.91 6.11 7.89
C LYS A 179 -2.94 7.64 8.01
N ILE A 180 -1.89 8.33 7.57
CA ILE A 180 -1.83 9.80 7.56
C ILE A 180 -2.91 10.37 6.65
N VAL A 181 -3.06 9.84 5.45
CA VAL A 181 -4.08 10.26 4.47
C VAL A 181 -5.50 9.97 4.98
N ASP A 182 -5.74 8.76 5.46
CA ASP A 182 -7.07 8.32 5.91
C ASP A 182 -7.57 9.12 7.11
N GLN A 183 -6.68 9.49 8.03
CA GLN A 183 -6.99 10.25 9.23
C GLN A 183 -6.84 11.77 9.05
N ASP A 184 -6.54 12.23 7.85
CA ASP A 184 -6.33 13.65 7.52
C ASP A 184 -5.36 14.34 8.50
N LEU A 185 -4.19 13.71 8.71
CA LEU A 185 -3.19 14.21 9.66
C LEU A 185 -2.24 15.24 9.05
N LYS A 186 -2.15 15.27 7.72
CA LYS A 186 -1.24 16.17 6.98
C LYS A 186 -1.71 16.41 5.57
N ASP A 187 -1.89 17.68 5.23
CA ASP A 187 -2.18 18.11 3.85
C ASP A 187 -0.98 17.89 2.93
N SER A 188 -1.27 17.57 1.68
CA SER A 188 -0.28 17.55 0.61
C SER A 188 -0.42 18.75 -0.32
N ALA A 189 0.63 19.03 -1.11
CA ALA A 189 0.61 20.13 -2.07
C ALA A 189 -0.33 19.91 -3.28
N VAL A 190 -0.99 18.75 -3.38
CA VAL A 190 -1.81 18.39 -4.54
C VAL A 190 -3.29 18.69 -4.35
N GLY A 191 -3.71 19.04 -3.13
CA GLY A 191 -5.10 19.39 -2.80
C GLY A 191 -6.09 18.37 -3.38
N ASN A 192 -7.03 18.83 -4.20
CA ASN A 192 -8.08 18.01 -4.80
C ASN A 192 -7.71 17.38 -6.17
N ALA A 193 -6.44 17.07 -6.42
CA ALA A 193 -6.00 16.40 -7.63
C ALA A 193 -6.61 14.99 -7.76
N LEU A 194 -6.99 14.61 -8.98
CA LEU A 194 -7.59 13.31 -9.30
C LEU A 194 -6.74 12.48 -10.26
N PHE A 195 -5.72 13.08 -10.88
CA PHE A 195 -4.87 12.43 -11.88
C PHE A 195 -3.41 12.78 -11.63
N PHE A 196 -2.53 11.86 -11.97
CA PHE A 196 -1.09 12.09 -12.02
C PHE A 196 -0.42 11.24 -13.09
N HIS A 197 0.77 11.63 -13.48
CA HIS A 197 1.69 10.84 -14.31
C HIS A 197 3.13 11.12 -13.91
N ALA A 198 4.04 10.20 -14.25
CA ALA A 198 5.46 10.42 -14.04
C ALA A 198 5.98 11.52 -14.97
N LYS A 199 6.92 12.35 -14.51
CA LYS A 199 7.45 13.51 -15.26
C LYS A 199 8.01 13.18 -16.64
N HIS A 200 8.51 11.96 -16.84
CA HIS A 200 9.03 11.50 -18.12
C HIS A 200 7.94 11.14 -19.14
N VAL A 201 6.67 11.07 -18.71
CA VAL A 201 5.51 10.83 -19.58
C VAL A 201 4.89 12.17 -19.95
N SER A 202 4.45 12.32 -21.20
CA SER A 202 3.77 13.53 -21.69
C SER A 202 2.40 13.18 -22.24
N PRO A 203 1.40 12.93 -21.38
CA PRO A 203 0.04 12.64 -21.83
C PRO A 203 -0.55 13.90 -22.47
N ARG A 204 -1.32 13.73 -23.55
CA ARG A 204 -2.02 14.85 -24.22
C ARG A 204 -3.30 15.23 -23.47
N TRP A 205 -3.22 15.33 -22.14
CA TRP A 205 -4.36 15.69 -21.31
C TRP A 205 -4.64 17.18 -21.35
N ARG A 206 -5.92 17.55 -21.48
CA ARG A 206 -6.41 18.94 -21.33
C ARG A 206 -6.88 19.20 -19.91
N LEU A 207 -6.12 18.71 -18.90
CA LEU A 207 -6.45 18.86 -17.49
C LEU A 207 -5.68 20.02 -16.89
N LYS A 208 -6.26 20.63 -15.85
CA LYS A 208 -5.59 21.70 -15.11
C LYS A 208 -4.51 21.10 -14.22
N ARG A 209 -3.25 21.46 -14.49
CA ARG A 209 -2.12 21.09 -13.61
C ARG A 209 -2.28 21.78 -12.26
N VAL A 210 -2.06 21.03 -11.17
CA VAL A 210 -2.16 21.51 -9.78
C VAL A 210 -0.76 21.66 -9.18
N ALA A 211 0.05 20.60 -9.23
CA ALA A 211 1.36 20.55 -8.59
C ALA A 211 2.34 19.63 -9.34
N SER A 212 3.62 19.74 -8.96
CA SER A 212 4.65 18.77 -9.31
C SER A 212 5.39 18.40 -8.02
N VAL A 213 5.32 17.14 -7.60
CA VAL A 213 5.91 16.64 -6.35
C VAL A 213 6.68 15.37 -6.66
N GLY A 214 7.93 15.27 -6.20
CA GLY A 214 8.82 14.17 -6.55
C GLY A 214 8.94 14.03 -8.07
N ASN A 215 8.79 12.82 -8.59
CA ASN A 215 8.83 12.53 -10.03
C ASN A 215 7.44 12.51 -10.69
N HIS A 216 6.42 13.08 -10.06
CA HIS A 216 5.06 13.12 -10.56
C HIS A 216 4.55 14.54 -10.83
N VAL A 217 3.62 14.66 -11.79
CA VAL A 217 2.84 15.86 -12.09
C VAL A 217 1.36 15.54 -11.84
N PHE A 218 0.67 16.41 -11.11
CA PHE A 218 -0.69 16.21 -10.61
C PHE A 218 -1.69 17.15 -11.26
N TYR A 219 -2.92 16.66 -11.49
CA TYR A 219 -3.98 17.35 -12.22
C TYR A 219 -5.36 17.13 -11.61
N ARG A 220 -6.27 18.05 -11.95
CA ARG A 220 -7.70 17.96 -11.60
C ARG A 220 -8.60 18.17 -12.81
#